data_c8a460b7881e53b15531de2c74e67441
#
_entry.id   c8a460b7881e53b15531de2c74e67441
#
_cell.length_a   1.000
_cell.length_b   1.000
_cell.length_c   1.000
_cell.angle_alpha   90.00
_cell.angle_beta   90.00
_cell.angle_gamma   90.00
#
_symmetry.space_group_name_H-M   'P 1'
#
loop_
_entity.id
_entity.type
_entity.pdbx_description
1 polymer ?
#
loop_
_entity_poly.entity_id
_entity_poly.type
_entity_poly.pdbx_seq_one_letter_code
_entity_poly.pdbx_strand_id
1 'polypeptide(L)'
;MTIRIASLLALTLLAACKEGNLPPQSPPAPPVRPVELNAQEVITVSNIPQGPGDLYAIFQTSRGNIVVKLHEKEAPKTIANFVGLATGKQEWVDPRTGQKSKARLYDGTSFHRVIPQFMIQGGDPLGTGTGGPGYKFEDEFQGGRKFDKPGLLAMANAGPNTNGSQFFITEVATPHLNNRHTIFGEVVKGFDLVPQIARAGNAQTKLERVEIVRSEKTP
;
A
#
# COMPACT_ATOMS: atom_id res chain seq x y z
N MET A 1 -27.61 -45.39 -73.13
CA MET A 1 -27.99 -44.17 -72.46
C MET A 1 -26.73 -43.57 -71.84
N THR A 2 -26.13 -42.65 -72.56
CA THR A 2 -24.74 -42.23 -72.40
C THR A 2 -24.70 -40.87 -71.70
N ILE A 3 -24.12 -40.82 -70.51
CA ILE A 3 -23.95 -39.55 -69.76
C ILE A 3 -22.53 -39.04 -70.00
N ARG A 4 -22.40 -37.87 -70.62
CA ARG A 4 -21.16 -37.15 -70.82
C ARG A 4 -20.76 -36.39 -69.52
N ILE A 5 -19.52 -36.63 -69.11
CA ILE A 5 -18.91 -35.87 -67.97
C ILE A 5 -18.17 -34.70 -68.62
N ALA A 6 -18.55 -33.49 -68.27
CA ALA A 6 -17.83 -32.25 -68.68
C ALA A 6 -16.81 -31.90 -67.56
N SER A 7 -15.53 -31.91 -67.95
CA SER A 7 -14.42 -31.44 -67.15
C SER A 7 -14.37 -29.90 -67.14
N LEU A 8 -14.51 -29.31 -65.95
CA LEU A 8 -14.34 -27.88 -65.70
C LEU A 8 -12.89 -27.64 -65.23
N LEU A 9 -12.11 -26.99 -66.06
CA LEU A 9 -10.72 -26.59 -65.77
C LEU A 9 -10.77 -25.31 -64.94
N ALA A 10 -10.44 -25.38 -63.64
CA ALA A 10 -10.33 -24.20 -62.76
C ALA A 10 -8.89 -23.64 -62.88
N LEU A 11 -8.81 -22.43 -63.41
CA LEU A 11 -7.59 -21.65 -63.55
C LEU A 11 -7.32 -20.93 -62.23
N THR A 12 -6.35 -21.40 -61.45
CA THR A 12 -5.93 -20.72 -60.22
C THR A 12 -4.96 -19.59 -60.54
N LEU A 13 -5.42 -18.35 -60.40
CA LEU A 13 -4.57 -17.15 -60.38
C LEU A 13 -3.80 -17.11 -59.05
N LEU A 14 -2.50 -17.33 -59.07
CA LEU A 14 -1.60 -16.99 -57.96
C LEU A 14 -1.41 -15.46 -57.93
N ALA A 15 -2.04 -14.80 -56.99
CA ALA A 15 -1.72 -13.42 -56.64
C ALA A 15 -0.43 -13.40 -55.79
N ALA A 16 0.66 -12.93 -56.40
CA ALA A 16 1.91 -12.66 -55.68
C ALA A 16 1.70 -11.45 -54.75
N CYS A 17 1.53 -11.70 -53.48
CA CYS A 17 1.62 -10.63 -52.46
C CYS A 17 3.07 -10.13 -52.43
N LYS A 18 3.30 -8.88 -52.81
CA LYS A 18 4.55 -8.17 -52.53
C LYS A 18 4.73 -8.09 -51.04
N GLU A 19 5.77 -8.74 -50.50
CA GLU A 19 6.26 -8.51 -49.14
C GLU A 19 6.67 -7.04 -49.01
N GLY A 20 5.84 -6.25 -48.34
CA GLY A 20 6.19 -4.89 -47.99
C GLY A 20 7.33 -4.93 -46.97
N ASN A 21 8.45 -4.27 -47.28
CA ASN A 21 9.55 -4.02 -46.36
C ASN A 21 8.99 -3.28 -45.11
N LEU A 22 8.74 -4.00 -44.02
CA LEU A 22 8.52 -3.41 -42.71
C LEU A 22 9.85 -2.76 -42.27
N PRO A 23 9.82 -1.52 -41.76
CA PRO A 23 11.03 -0.90 -41.23
C PRO A 23 11.59 -1.77 -40.10
N PRO A 24 12.91 -1.85 -39.94
CA PRO A 24 13.53 -2.63 -38.88
C PRO A 24 12.98 -2.19 -37.52
N GLN A 25 12.37 -3.11 -36.80
CA GLN A 25 11.92 -2.86 -35.46
C GLN A 25 13.13 -2.59 -34.57
N SER A 26 13.12 -1.46 -33.87
CA SER A 26 14.12 -1.15 -32.85
C SER A 26 14.21 -2.31 -31.85
N PRO A 27 15.40 -2.71 -31.42
CA PRO A 27 15.54 -3.76 -30.43
C PRO A 27 14.74 -3.40 -29.19
N PRO A 28 14.09 -4.36 -28.52
CA PRO A 28 13.34 -4.10 -27.29
C PRO A 28 14.28 -3.43 -26.28
N ALA A 29 13.78 -2.38 -25.63
CA ALA A 29 14.54 -1.70 -24.59
C ALA A 29 14.96 -2.72 -23.52
N PRO A 30 16.19 -2.65 -22.99
CA PRO A 30 16.64 -3.57 -21.96
C PRO A 30 15.66 -3.50 -20.77
N PRO A 31 15.40 -4.63 -20.10
CA PRO A 31 14.50 -4.66 -18.96
C PRO A 31 15.00 -3.66 -17.90
N VAL A 32 14.16 -2.70 -17.57
CA VAL A 32 14.44 -1.74 -16.49
C VAL A 32 14.53 -2.53 -15.19
N ARG A 33 15.72 -2.60 -14.61
CA ARG A 33 15.89 -3.24 -13.29
C ARG A 33 15.05 -2.45 -12.30
N PRO A 34 14.25 -3.13 -11.46
CA PRO A 34 13.53 -2.44 -10.39
C PRO A 34 14.52 -1.64 -9.55
N VAL A 35 14.21 -0.36 -9.29
CA VAL A 35 14.99 0.44 -8.35
C VAL A 35 14.66 -0.06 -6.96
N GLU A 36 15.62 -0.67 -6.29
CA GLU A 36 15.51 -1.04 -4.88
C GLU A 36 16.04 0.09 -4.00
N LEU A 37 15.28 0.44 -2.97
CA LEU A 37 15.69 1.41 -1.95
C LEU A 37 16.20 0.65 -0.72
N ASN A 38 17.25 1.17 -0.08
CA ASN A 38 17.71 0.69 1.20
C ASN A 38 16.89 1.35 2.33
N ALA A 39 16.17 0.55 3.11
CA ALA A 39 15.36 1.06 4.21
C ALA A 39 16.16 1.87 5.24
N GLN A 40 17.42 1.49 5.51
CA GLN A 40 18.28 2.22 6.44
C GLN A 40 18.65 3.62 5.96
N GLU A 41 18.68 3.84 4.64
CA GLU A 41 19.03 5.14 4.06
C GLU A 41 17.81 6.06 3.96
N VAL A 42 16.62 5.50 3.69
CA VAL A 42 15.42 6.31 3.44
C VAL A 42 14.59 6.58 4.70
N ILE A 43 14.61 5.68 5.69
CA ILE A 43 13.86 5.86 6.94
C ILE A 43 14.65 6.76 7.90
N THR A 44 14.19 8.00 8.05
CA THR A 44 14.90 9.02 8.83
C THR A 44 14.01 9.56 9.96
N VAL A 45 14.47 9.42 11.20
CA VAL A 45 13.76 9.89 12.40
C VAL A 45 13.55 11.42 12.40
N SER A 46 14.41 12.18 11.72
CA SER A 46 14.27 13.65 11.57
C SER A 46 12.99 14.06 10.81
N ASN A 47 12.31 13.15 10.14
CA ASN A 47 11.02 13.43 9.50
C ASN A 47 9.87 13.61 10.50
N ILE A 48 10.04 13.14 11.74
CA ILE A 48 9.04 13.25 12.80
C ILE A 48 8.96 14.68 13.30
N PRO A 49 7.78 15.32 13.33
CA PRO A 49 7.61 16.65 13.92
C PRO A 49 8.10 16.69 15.36
N GLN A 50 8.94 17.67 15.70
CA GLN A 50 9.45 17.88 17.05
C GLN A 50 8.58 18.88 17.81
N GLY A 51 8.62 18.86 19.15
CA GLY A 51 7.89 19.79 20.02
C GLY A 51 7.23 19.11 21.20
N PRO A 52 6.48 19.87 22.03
CA PRO A 52 5.74 19.30 23.16
C PRO A 52 4.53 18.50 22.72
N GLY A 53 4.07 17.60 23.60
CA GLY A 53 2.86 16.80 23.41
C GLY A 53 3.10 15.46 22.69
N ASP A 54 2.02 14.76 22.49
CA ASP A 54 2.00 13.46 21.80
C ASP A 54 1.95 13.62 20.28
N LEU A 55 2.40 12.61 19.58
CA LEU A 55 2.32 12.53 18.12
C LEU A 55 1.04 11.82 17.70
N TYR A 56 0.30 12.43 16.78
CA TYR A 56 -0.95 11.90 16.25
C TYR A 56 -0.92 11.77 14.72
N ALA A 57 -1.64 10.77 14.22
CA ALA A 57 -2.02 10.65 12.83
C ALA A 57 -3.53 10.82 12.68
N ILE A 58 -3.98 11.74 11.83
CA ILE A 58 -5.38 11.95 11.48
C ILE A 58 -5.60 11.32 10.11
N PHE A 59 -6.29 10.19 10.08
CA PHE A 59 -6.71 9.52 8.86
C PHE A 59 -7.99 10.18 8.35
N GLN A 60 -7.86 11.06 7.39
CA GLN A 60 -8.99 11.70 6.72
C GLN A 60 -9.54 10.71 5.70
N THR A 61 -10.70 10.16 5.96
CA THR A 61 -11.33 9.17 5.09
C THR A 61 -12.60 9.73 4.46
N SER A 62 -13.06 9.13 3.37
CA SER A 62 -14.36 9.48 2.75
C SER A 62 -15.58 9.24 3.66
N ARG A 63 -15.36 8.72 4.89
CA ARG A 63 -16.42 8.49 5.90
C ARG A 63 -16.23 9.32 7.17
N GLY A 64 -15.16 10.12 7.27
CA GLY A 64 -14.81 10.91 8.44
C GLY A 64 -13.39 10.65 8.91
N ASN A 65 -13.02 11.26 10.02
CA ASN A 65 -11.65 11.26 10.55
C ASN A 65 -11.48 10.21 11.66
N ILE A 66 -10.40 9.42 11.55
CA ILE A 66 -9.93 8.54 12.62
C ILE A 66 -8.63 9.15 13.16
N VAL A 67 -8.58 9.46 14.45
CA VAL A 67 -7.40 10.02 15.12
C VAL A 67 -6.70 8.91 15.88
N VAL A 68 -5.41 8.75 15.59
CA VAL A 68 -4.55 7.71 16.17
C VAL A 68 -3.40 8.37 16.92
N LYS A 69 -3.20 8.03 18.18
CA LYS A 69 -2.00 8.37 18.94
C LYS A 69 -0.88 7.41 18.52
N LEU A 70 0.28 7.96 18.12
CA LEU A 70 1.42 7.20 17.66
C LEU A 70 2.40 6.91 18.81
N HIS A 71 2.97 5.70 18.84
CA HIS A 71 3.86 5.20 19.90
C HIS A 71 5.33 5.35 19.52
N GLU A 72 5.81 6.59 19.35
CA GLU A 72 7.13 6.89 18.80
C GLU A 72 8.33 6.31 19.57
N LYS A 73 8.20 6.13 20.89
CA LYS A 73 9.26 5.55 21.74
C LYS A 73 9.35 4.03 21.63
N GLU A 74 8.26 3.38 21.25
CA GLU A 74 8.15 1.92 21.24
C GLU A 74 8.39 1.32 19.86
N ALA A 75 8.11 2.10 18.79
CA ALA A 75 8.33 1.70 17.41
C ALA A 75 8.93 2.86 16.58
N PRO A 76 10.11 3.39 16.95
CA PRO A 76 10.66 4.61 16.38
C PRO A 76 10.91 4.52 14.88
N LYS A 77 11.39 3.39 14.36
CA LYS A 77 11.65 3.19 12.94
C LYS A 77 10.35 3.10 12.13
N THR A 78 9.37 2.36 12.65
CA THR A 78 8.04 2.24 12.06
C THR A 78 7.35 3.61 11.98
N ILE A 79 7.43 4.40 13.06
CA ILE A 79 6.88 5.77 13.07
C ILE A 79 7.61 6.67 12.09
N ALA A 80 8.96 6.63 12.04
CA ALA A 80 9.73 7.43 11.09
C ALA A 80 9.35 7.10 9.64
N ASN A 81 9.20 5.81 9.32
CA ASN A 81 8.74 5.34 8.03
C ASN A 81 7.33 5.85 7.71
N PHE A 82 6.38 5.60 8.60
CA PHE A 82 4.98 5.98 8.41
C PHE A 82 4.82 7.50 8.23
N VAL A 83 5.45 8.29 9.09
CA VAL A 83 5.43 9.77 9.02
C VAL A 83 6.09 10.26 7.74
N GLY A 84 7.24 9.70 7.39
CA GLY A 84 7.96 10.07 6.16
C GLY A 84 7.12 9.85 4.91
N LEU A 85 6.46 8.70 4.79
CA LEU A 85 5.56 8.35 3.69
C LEU A 85 4.28 9.20 3.70
N ALA A 86 3.69 9.46 4.88
CA ALA A 86 2.49 10.27 5.03
C ALA A 86 2.73 11.75 4.66
N THR A 87 3.92 12.27 4.92
CA THR A 87 4.26 13.69 4.69
C THR A 87 4.97 13.96 3.37
N GLY A 88 5.39 12.90 2.64
CA GLY A 88 6.19 13.03 1.42
C GLY A 88 7.66 13.42 1.68
N LYS A 89 8.12 13.33 2.93
CA LYS A 89 9.52 13.60 3.30
C LYS A 89 10.45 12.42 3.04
N GLN A 90 9.90 11.25 2.81
CA GLN A 90 10.63 10.03 2.52
C GLN A 90 10.47 9.61 1.08
N GLU A 91 11.58 9.22 0.44
CA GLU A 91 11.56 8.67 -0.91
C GLU A 91 11.03 7.22 -0.89
N TRP A 92 10.24 6.89 -1.90
CA TRP A 92 9.72 5.55 -2.14
C TRP A 92 9.67 5.27 -3.64
N VAL A 93 9.54 4.01 -4.03
CA VAL A 93 9.38 3.61 -5.44
C VAL A 93 7.90 3.36 -5.71
N ASP A 94 7.32 4.12 -6.63
CA ASP A 94 5.93 3.90 -7.07
C ASP A 94 5.86 2.58 -7.86
N PRO A 95 5.16 1.56 -7.35
CA PRO A 95 5.10 0.25 -8.01
C PRO A 95 4.36 0.27 -9.35
N ARG A 96 3.63 1.34 -9.66
CA ARG A 96 2.95 1.52 -10.96
C ARG A 96 3.93 1.92 -12.06
N THR A 97 4.94 2.69 -11.71
CA THR A 97 5.90 3.28 -12.68
C THR A 97 7.31 2.73 -12.53
N GLY A 98 7.63 2.11 -11.40
CA GLY A 98 8.99 1.69 -11.03
C GLY A 98 9.94 2.87 -10.73
N GLN A 99 9.43 4.08 -10.62
CA GLN A 99 10.23 5.30 -10.42
C GLN A 99 10.19 5.77 -8.96
N LYS A 100 11.26 6.43 -8.55
CA LYS A 100 11.34 7.12 -7.26
C LYS A 100 10.33 8.26 -7.17
N SER A 101 9.69 8.40 -6.03
CA SER A 101 8.70 9.42 -5.73
C SER A 101 8.90 9.99 -4.33
N LYS A 102 8.59 11.26 -4.15
CA LYS A 102 8.42 11.93 -2.85
C LYS A 102 6.98 12.41 -2.64
N ALA A 103 6.03 11.93 -3.44
CA ALA A 103 4.62 12.18 -3.18
C ALA A 103 4.19 11.55 -1.85
N ARG A 104 3.16 12.09 -1.23
CA ARG A 104 2.54 11.50 -0.03
C ARG A 104 1.91 10.16 -0.41
N LEU A 105 2.49 9.06 0.05
CA LEU A 105 2.14 7.71 -0.41
C LEU A 105 0.69 7.36 -0.13
N TYR A 106 0.16 7.80 1.02
CA TYR A 106 -1.18 7.40 1.49
C TYR A 106 -2.33 8.19 0.86
N ASP A 107 -2.06 9.38 0.29
CA ASP A 107 -3.10 10.24 -0.26
C ASP A 107 -3.80 9.56 -1.45
N GLY A 108 -5.15 9.45 -1.35
CA GLY A 108 -5.98 8.85 -2.38
C GLY A 108 -5.98 7.31 -2.43
N THR A 109 -5.27 6.63 -1.52
CA THR A 109 -5.32 5.17 -1.40
C THR A 109 -6.68 4.71 -0.82
N SER A 110 -6.88 3.42 -0.66
CA SER A 110 -8.11 2.86 -0.09
C SER A 110 -7.82 1.82 0.98
N PHE A 111 -8.83 1.53 1.81
CA PHE A 111 -8.83 0.31 2.62
C PHE A 111 -9.16 -0.87 1.72
N HIS A 112 -8.13 -1.43 1.10
CA HIS A 112 -8.26 -2.45 0.05
C HIS A 112 -8.68 -3.83 0.56
N ARG A 113 -8.46 -4.11 1.86
CA ARG A 113 -8.89 -5.35 2.50
C ARG A 113 -9.51 -5.02 3.86
N VAL A 114 -10.79 -5.31 4.01
CA VAL A 114 -11.53 -5.11 5.25
C VAL A 114 -12.28 -6.40 5.62
N ILE A 115 -12.23 -6.77 6.89
CA ILE A 115 -12.89 -7.96 7.42
C ILE A 115 -13.64 -7.56 8.68
N PRO A 116 -14.98 -7.59 8.67
CA PRO A 116 -15.79 -7.33 9.88
C PRO A 116 -15.39 -8.23 11.03
N GLN A 117 -15.40 -7.67 12.24
CA GLN A 117 -14.97 -8.33 13.48
C GLN A 117 -13.49 -8.78 13.46
N PHE A 118 -12.66 -8.12 12.64
CA PHE A 118 -11.22 -8.35 12.62
C PHE A 118 -10.47 -7.03 12.44
N MET A 119 -10.34 -6.51 11.21
CA MET A 119 -9.54 -5.31 10.95
C MET A 119 -9.91 -4.64 9.60
N ILE A 120 -9.44 -3.40 9.44
CA ILE A 120 -9.39 -2.67 8.18
C ILE A 120 -7.93 -2.45 7.79
N GLN A 121 -7.54 -2.80 6.56
CA GLN A 121 -6.18 -2.72 6.05
C GLN A 121 -6.09 -1.77 4.86
N GLY A 122 -5.10 -0.88 4.90
CA GLY A 122 -4.81 0.12 3.87
C GLY A 122 -3.31 0.32 3.68
N GLY A 123 -2.94 1.45 3.02
CA GLY A 123 -1.53 1.84 2.85
C GLY A 123 -0.82 1.16 1.68
N ASP A 124 -1.57 0.52 0.79
CA ASP A 124 -1.05 -0.02 -0.47
C ASP A 124 -1.29 0.99 -1.60
N PRO A 125 -0.22 1.53 -2.24
CA PRO A 125 -0.38 2.44 -3.37
C PRO A 125 -1.05 1.81 -4.60
N LEU A 126 -1.00 0.47 -4.75
CA LEU A 126 -1.74 -0.25 -5.81
C LEU A 126 -3.19 -0.53 -5.43
N GLY A 127 -3.51 -0.62 -4.14
CA GLY A 127 -4.84 -1.00 -3.67
C GLY A 127 -5.18 -2.49 -3.87
N THR A 128 -4.20 -3.34 -4.11
CA THR A 128 -4.35 -4.78 -4.40
C THR A 128 -3.90 -5.69 -3.27
N GLY A 129 -3.20 -5.16 -2.29
CA GLY A 129 -2.56 -5.89 -1.20
C GLY A 129 -1.11 -6.31 -1.49
N THR A 130 -0.62 -6.05 -2.71
CA THR A 130 0.73 -6.46 -3.14
C THR A 130 1.71 -5.31 -3.31
N GLY A 131 1.23 -4.06 -3.27
CA GLY A 131 2.04 -2.86 -3.39
C GLY A 131 2.74 -2.48 -2.08
N GLY A 132 3.73 -1.59 -2.21
CA GLY A 132 4.51 -1.09 -1.09
C GLY A 132 5.46 0.02 -1.52
N PRO A 133 6.37 0.44 -0.64
CA PRO A 133 7.24 1.60 -0.87
C PRO A 133 8.54 1.25 -1.64
N GLY A 134 8.72 -0.01 -2.08
CA GLY A 134 9.91 -0.46 -2.79
C GLY A 134 11.08 -0.87 -1.88
N TYR A 135 10.83 -1.06 -0.59
CA TYR A 135 11.77 -1.60 0.40
C TYR A 135 11.01 -2.31 1.52
N LYS A 136 11.75 -3.02 2.37
CA LYS A 136 11.25 -3.69 3.57
C LYS A 136 12.12 -3.34 4.76
N PHE A 137 11.54 -3.36 5.98
CA PHE A 137 12.27 -3.14 7.22
C PHE A 137 11.79 -4.07 8.33
N GLU A 138 12.58 -4.16 9.38
CA GLU A 138 12.42 -5.07 10.51
C GLU A 138 11.21 -4.73 11.39
N ASP A 139 10.77 -5.75 12.14
CA ASP A 139 9.74 -5.63 13.16
C ASP A 139 10.29 -4.94 14.44
N GLU A 140 9.42 -4.22 15.14
CA GLU A 140 9.72 -3.58 16.42
C GLU A 140 8.74 -4.08 17.49
N PHE A 141 9.19 -5.04 18.33
CA PHE A 141 8.38 -5.64 19.40
C PHE A 141 8.82 -5.25 20.80
N GLN A 142 9.86 -4.41 20.94
CA GLN A 142 10.49 -4.02 22.21
C GLN A 142 9.53 -3.28 23.14
N GLY A 143 8.52 -2.61 22.61
CA GLY A 143 7.48 -1.93 23.39
C GLY A 143 6.55 -2.86 24.15
N GLY A 144 6.62 -4.17 23.89
CA GLY A 144 5.85 -5.19 24.64
C GLY A 144 4.34 -5.14 24.45
N ARG A 145 3.83 -4.30 23.53
CA ARG A 145 2.40 -4.15 23.27
C ARG A 145 1.76 -5.43 22.76
N LYS A 146 0.51 -5.65 23.14
CA LYS A 146 -0.28 -6.82 22.76
C LYS A 146 -1.58 -6.38 22.07
N PHE A 147 -2.08 -7.24 21.20
CA PHE A 147 -3.38 -7.07 20.55
C PHE A 147 -4.53 -7.49 21.48
N ASP A 148 -4.61 -6.88 22.67
CA ASP A 148 -5.53 -7.20 23.75
C ASP A 148 -6.81 -6.37 23.74
N LYS A 149 -6.89 -5.36 22.88
CA LYS A 149 -8.03 -4.45 22.73
C LYS A 149 -8.25 -4.07 21.25
N PRO A 150 -9.44 -3.53 20.91
CA PRO A 150 -9.69 -2.95 19.59
C PRO A 150 -8.94 -1.63 19.39
N GLY A 151 -8.93 -1.14 18.13
CA GLY A 151 -8.41 0.18 17.78
C GLY A 151 -6.89 0.28 17.72
N LEU A 152 -6.18 -0.83 17.64
CA LEU A 152 -4.71 -0.82 17.53
C LEU A 152 -4.31 -0.68 16.05
N LEU A 153 -3.39 0.28 15.80
CA LEU A 153 -2.75 0.49 14.51
C LEU A 153 -1.44 -0.30 14.46
N ALA A 154 -1.31 -1.17 13.47
CA ALA A 154 -0.15 -2.04 13.30
C ALA A 154 0.26 -2.20 11.84
N MET A 155 1.54 -2.59 11.62
CA MET A 155 2.05 -2.86 10.27
C MET A 155 1.52 -4.18 9.73
N ALA A 156 1.00 -4.16 8.51
CA ALA A 156 0.79 -5.37 7.73
C ALA A 156 2.12 -5.82 7.12
N ASN A 157 2.37 -7.12 7.10
CA ASN A 157 3.59 -7.72 6.56
C ASN A 157 3.30 -9.09 5.91
N ALA A 158 4.26 -9.63 5.20
CA ALA A 158 4.23 -10.95 4.56
C ALA A 158 5.13 -11.97 5.29
N GLY A 159 5.34 -11.78 6.59
CA GLY A 159 6.21 -12.56 7.44
C GLY A 159 7.20 -11.68 8.21
N PRO A 160 8.09 -12.25 9.03
CA PRO A 160 9.02 -11.48 9.86
C PRO A 160 9.88 -10.50 9.07
N ASN A 161 10.02 -9.27 9.58
CA ASN A 161 10.90 -8.24 9.02
C ASN A 161 10.57 -7.85 7.55
N THR A 162 9.28 -7.87 7.19
CA THR A 162 8.84 -7.48 5.85
C THR A 162 7.88 -6.30 5.86
N ASN A 163 7.99 -5.40 6.86
CA ASN A 163 7.20 -4.20 6.94
C ASN A 163 7.50 -3.27 5.75
N GLY A 164 6.49 -2.57 5.26
CA GLY A 164 6.60 -1.61 4.16
C GLY A 164 5.77 -0.36 4.41
N SER A 165 4.71 -0.15 3.62
CA SER A 165 3.76 0.95 3.81
C SER A 165 2.39 0.50 4.30
N GLN A 166 2.03 -0.78 4.15
CA GLN A 166 0.71 -1.26 4.51
C GLN A 166 0.53 -1.36 6.02
N PHE A 167 -0.63 -0.96 6.49
CA PHE A 167 -1.02 -0.98 7.90
C PHE A 167 -2.45 -1.52 8.05
N PHE A 168 -2.81 -1.87 9.28
CA PHE A 168 -4.20 -2.19 9.60
C PHE A 168 -4.61 -1.60 10.96
N ILE A 169 -5.92 -1.38 11.13
CA ILE A 169 -6.53 -0.98 12.40
C ILE A 169 -7.47 -2.10 12.83
N THR A 170 -7.31 -2.60 14.06
CA THR A 170 -8.13 -3.70 14.58
C THR A 170 -9.52 -3.23 14.99
N GLU A 171 -10.56 -4.02 14.65
CA GLU A 171 -11.94 -3.80 15.12
C GLU A 171 -12.19 -4.47 16.47
N VAL A 172 -11.46 -5.54 16.77
CA VAL A 172 -11.56 -6.32 18.02
C VAL A 172 -10.17 -6.66 18.54
N ALA A 173 -10.07 -7.23 19.74
CA ALA A 173 -8.82 -7.82 20.22
C ALA A 173 -8.42 -9.01 19.35
N THR A 174 -7.14 -9.08 18.96
CA THR A 174 -6.60 -10.10 18.05
C THR A 174 -5.30 -10.72 18.58
N PRO A 175 -5.32 -11.39 19.75
CA PRO A 175 -4.11 -11.84 20.43
C PRO A 175 -3.25 -12.83 19.63
N HIS A 176 -3.82 -13.49 18.62
CA HIS A 176 -3.08 -14.37 17.71
C HIS A 176 -2.08 -13.62 16.81
N LEU A 177 -2.15 -12.27 16.74
CA LEU A 177 -1.20 -11.41 16.02
C LEU A 177 -0.04 -10.92 16.88
N ASN A 178 -0.01 -11.24 18.18
CA ASN A 178 1.07 -10.85 19.09
C ASN A 178 2.43 -11.34 18.59
N ASN A 179 3.44 -10.43 18.63
CA ASN A 179 4.80 -10.66 18.17
C ASN A 179 4.91 -11.10 16.69
N ARG A 180 3.93 -10.73 15.87
CA ARG A 180 3.91 -10.94 14.42
C ARG A 180 3.78 -9.65 13.64
N HIS A 181 3.20 -8.63 14.24
CA HIS A 181 2.98 -7.31 13.63
C HIS A 181 3.35 -6.22 14.60
N THR A 182 4.12 -5.24 14.15
CA THR A 182 4.52 -4.07 14.95
C THR A 182 3.32 -3.18 15.23
N ILE A 183 2.92 -3.07 16.49
CA ILE A 183 1.90 -2.11 16.94
C ILE A 183 2.61 -0.76 17.11
N PHE A 184 2.14 0.28 16.41
CA PHE A 184 2.75 1.60 16.45
C PHE A 184 1.79 2.74 16.74
N GLY A 185 0.52 2.43 17.04
CA GLY A 185 -0.46 3.45 17.45
C GLY A 185 -1.75 2.83 17.97
N GLU A 186 -2.61 3.72 18.51
CA GLU A 186 -3.96 3.36 18.94
C GLU A 186 -4.96 4.47 18.60
N VAL A 187 -6.16 4.08 18.21
CA VAL A 187 -7.26 5.01 17.92
C VAL A 187 -7.72 5.67 19.21
N VAL A 188 -7.73 7.00 19.22
CA VAL A 188 -8.18 7.81 20.36
C VAL A 188 -9.48 8.58 20.07
N LYS A 189 -9.87 8.70 18.76
CA LYS A 189 -11.11 9.34 18.33
C LYS A 189 -11.58 8.78 17.00
N GLY A 190 -12.88 8.62 16.79
CA GLY A 190 -13.45 8.11 15.53
C GLY A 190 -13.37 6.60 15.37
N PHE A 191 -13.25 5.84 16.48
CA PHE A 191 -13.20 4.37 16.42
C PHE A 191 -14.47 3.76 15.82
N ASP A 192 -15.63 4.39 16.00
CA ASP A 192 -16.91 3.96 15.44
C ASP A 192 -16.91 3.85 13.89
N LEU A 193 -15.98 4.54 13.21
CA LEU A 193 -15.78 4.44 11.78
C LEU A 193 -15.11 3.11 11.37
N VAL A 194 -14.29 2.49 12.24
CA VAL A 194 -13.57 1.24 11.92
C VAL A 194 -14.56 0.12 11.56
N PRO A 195 -15.57 -0.22 12.39
CA PRO A 195 -16.57 -1.21 12.02
C PRO A 195 -17.48 -0.77 10.85
N GLN A 196 -17.69 0.52 10.64
CA GLN A 196 -18.45 1.01 9.49
C GLN A 196 -17.68 0.76 8.18
N ILE A 197 -16.37 1.04 8.16
CA ILE A 197 -15.48 0.78 7.02
C ILE A 197 -15.40 -0.72 6.76
N ALA A 198 -15.26 -1.54 7.79
CA ALA A 198 -15.22 -2.99 7.67
C ALA A 198 -16.47 -3.56 7.00
N ARG A 199 -17.64 -3.06 7.38
CA ARG A 199 -18.93 -3.47 6.79
C ARG A 199 -19.20 -2.90 5.40
N ALA A 200 -18.55 -1.79 5.03
CA ALA A 200 -18.70 -1.21 3.70
C ALA A 200 -18.11 -2.09 2.59
N GLY A 201 -17.13 -2.91 2.92
CA GLY A 201 -16.45 -3.80 1.97
C GLY A 201 -15.14 -3.24 1.42
N ASN A 202 -14.39 -4.13 0.78
CA ASN A 202 -13.07 -3.84 0.24
C ASN A 202 -13.09 -2.64 -0.72
N ALA A 203 -12.13 -1.73 -0.55
CA ALA A 203 -11.91 -0.55 -1.37
C ALA A 203 -13.08 0.45 -1.46
N GLN A 204 -14.16 0.29 -0.66
CA GLN A 204 -15.31 1.19 -0.64
C GLN A 204 -15.07 2.47 0.18
N THR A 205 -13.99 2.54 0.93
CA THR A 205 -13.60 3.72 1.69
C THR A 205 -12.22 4.17 1.23
N LYS A 206 -12.14 5.44 0.80
CA LYS A 206 -10.87 6.07 0.44
C LYS A 206 -10.22 6.66 1.68
N LEU A 207 -8.90 6.58 1.71
CA LEU A 207 -8.02 7.34 2.58
C LEU A 207 -7.58 8.57 1.78
N GLU A 208 -8.23 9.69 2.05
CA GLU A 208 -7.98 10.93 1.30
C GLU A 208 -6.61 11.51 1.65
N ARG A 209 -6.26 11.46 2.96
CA ARG A 209 -4.99 11.94 3.48
C ARG A 209 -4.69 11.34 4.85
N VAL A 210 -3.39 11.25 5.17
CA VAL A 210 -2.90 11.11 6.54
C VAL A 210 -2.18 12.39 6.94
N GLU A 211 -2.73 13.09 7.92
CA GLU A 211 -2.11 14.28 8.50
C GLU A 211 -1.38 13.91 9.79
N ILE A 212 -0.16 14.43 9.97
CA ILE A 212 0.67 14.17 11.15
C ILE A 212 0.72 15.45 11.98
N VAL A 213 0.32 15.33 13.23
CA VAL A 213 0.21 16.46 14.16
C VAL A 213 0.88 16.11 15.48
N ARG A 214 1.64 17.05 16.04
CA ARG A 214 2.09 16.98 17.43
C ARG A 214 1.25 17.93 18.25
N SER A 215 0.68 17.46 19.36
CA SER A 215 -0.26 18.25 20.17
C SER A 215 -0.28 17.77 21.61
N GLU A 216 -0.45 18.71 22.55
CA GLU A 216 -0.66 18.42 23.97
C GLU A 216 -2.08 17.90 24.26
N LYS A 217 -3.01 18.15 23.36
CA LYS A 217 -4.39 17.66 23.43
C LYS A 217 -4.71 16.80 22.21
N THR A 218 -5.59 15.83 22.41
CA THR A 218 -6.10 15.01 21.29
C THR A 218 -6.81 15.90 20.26
N PRO A 219 -6.38 15.87 19.00
CA PRO A 219 -6.96 16.66 17.91
C PRO A 219 -8.43 16.36 17.60
#